data_a0437ee85757efa3a6062a39534812b5
#
_entry.id   a0437ee85757efa3a6062a39534812b5
#
_cell.length_a   1.000
_cell.length_b   1.000
_cell.length_c   1.000
_cell.angle_alpha   90.00
_cell.angle_beta   90.00
_cell.angle_gamma   90.00
#
_symmetry.space_group_name_H-M   'P 1'
#
loop_
_entity.id
_entity.type
_entity.pdbx_description
1 polymer ?
#
loop_
_entity_poly.entity_id
_entity_poly.type
_entity_poly.pdbx_seq_one_letter_code
_entity_poly.pdbx_strand_id
1 'polypeptide(L)'
;ALHVRVVTSVSITALHRENDGWTALSADGQRFRANRVIISGGGCAQPKLGSDGSALRLLTNLGCPATTFAPALTQIITDSTSIKGLSGIRVKAQVAVIDRKSVLNEEDGELLFADYGVSGVCVMQCARYAKDGRMLRVSLVKGMGFADAGEFRRELHQRRKNWAQRPMAEMLTGLCVPRLSAALMRQADWRVTESSLCGQMTADMAERLTKTADAWLLPIRGVKGFESAQVASGGASVADFDPATLQNRRLPGLYA
;
A
#
# COMPACT_ATOMS: atom_id res chain seq x y z
N ALA A 1 -33.39 8.02 23.91
CA ALA A 1 -32.17 8.80 23.75
C ALA A 1 -31.27 8.55 24.94
N LEU A 2 -29.98 8.37 24.76
CA LEU A 2 -29.03 8.02 25.84
C LEU A 2 -28.58 9.25 26.66
N HIS A 3 -29.14 10.44 26.43
CA HIS A 3 -28.81 11.72 27.10
C HIS A 3 -27.29 11.99 27.21
N VAL A 4 -26.51 11.63 26.20
CA VAL A 4 -25.08 11.88 26.17
C VAL A 4 -24.81 13.37 25.98
N ARG A 5 -24.02 13.98 26.87
CA ARG A 5 -23.55 15.35 26.73
C ARG A 5 -22.39 15.38 25.73
N VAL A 6 -22.55 16.10 24.63
CA VAL A 6 -21.50 16.35 23.65
C VAL A 6 -20.91 17.73 23.88
N VAL A 7 -19.58 17.81 24.00
CA VAL A 7 -18.83 19.08 24.12
C VAL A 7 -17.90 19.17 22.94
N THR A 8 -18.08 20.17 22.08
CA THR A 8 -17.28 20.41 20.87
C THR A 8 -16.25 21.52 21.10
N SER A 9 -15.30 21.65 20.17
CA SER A 9 -14.26 22.69 20.21
C SER A 9 -13.39 22.63 21.48
N VAL A 10 -13.20 21.43 22.05
CA VAL A 10 -12.37 21.19 23.23
C VAL A 10 -11.27 20.20 22.86
N SER A 11 -10.00 20.60 23.06
CA SER A 11 -8.83 19.76 22.86
C SER A 11 -8.31 19.30 24.23
N ILE A 12 -8.34 18.00 24.47
CA ILE A 12 -7.80 17.40 25.71
C ILE A 12 -6.28 17.23 25.55
N THR A 13 -5.54 17.81 26.51
CA THR A 13 -4.07 17.82 26.51
C THR A 13 -3.45 16.93 27.57
N ALA A 14 -4.18 16.62 28.66
CA ALA A 14 -3.70 15.75 29.70
C ALA A 14 -4.83 14.93 30.34
N LEU A 15 -4.43 13.78 30.88
CA LEU A 15 -5.29 12.93 31.72
C LEU A 15 -4.57 12.69 33.03
N HIS A 16 -5.27 12.87 34.13
CA HIS A 16 -4.77 12.61 35.47
C HIS A 16 -5.68 11.58 36.15
N ARG A 17 -5.06 10.58 36.77
CA ARG A 17 -5.76 9.66 37.65
C ARG A 17 -5.90 10.29 39.04
N GLU A 18 -7.08 10.32 39.57
CA GLU A 18 -7.41 10.71 40.93
C GLU A 18 -7.83 9.49 41.73
N ASN A 19 -8.04 9.64 43.05
CA ASN A 19 -8.39 8.51 43.93
C ASN A 19 -9.68 7.79 43.46
N ASP A 20 -10.67 8.57 43.02
CA ASP A 20 -12.01 8.08 42.66
C ASP A 20 -12.32 8.13 41.16
N GLY A 21 -11.31 8.30 40.31
CA GLY A 21 -11.57 8.37 38.87
C GLY A 21 -10.51 9.10 38.07
N TRP A 22 -10.93 9.85 37.09
CA TRP A 22 -10.09 10.52 36.11
C TRP A 22 -10.48 11.98 35.92
N THR A 23 -9.49 12.83 35.74
CA THR A 23 -9.69 14.23 35.31
C THR A 23 -9.00 14.42 33.96
N ALA A 24 -9.76 14.80 32.93
CA ALA A 24 -9.27 15.27 31.66
C ALA A 24 -9.11 16.79 31.69
N LEU A 25 -7.94 17.29 31.26
CA LEU A 25 -7.62 18.71 31.20
C LEU A 25 -7.59 19.15 29.74
N SER A 26 -8.31 20.19 29.42
CA SER A 26 -8.29 20.81 28.10
C SER A 26 -7.24 21.88 27.95
N ALA A 27 -6.93 22.25 26.70
CA ALA A 27 -5.94 23.27 26.38
C ALA A 27 -6.28 24.66 26.93
N ASP A 28 -7.58 24.97 27.10
CA ASP A 28 -8.10 26.22 27.68
C ASP A 28 -8.31 26.14 29.20
N GLY A 29 -7.84 25.06 29.85
CA GLY A 29 -7.86 24.90 31.30
C GLY A 29 -9.16 24.33 31.88
N GLN A 30 -10.14 23.93 31.06
CA GLN A 30 -11.33 23.26 31.57
C GLN A 30 -10.99 21.86 32.12
N ARG A 31 -11.74 21.43 33.12
CA ARG A 31 -11.57 20.12 33.77
C ARG A 31 -12.84 19.30 33.64
N PHE A 32 -12.69 18.07 33.16
CA PHE A 32 -13.77 17.11 33.01
C PHE A 32 -13.47 15.90 33.91
N ARG A 33 -14.34 15.62 34.86
CA ARG A 33 -14.19 14.47 35.78
C ARG A 33 -15.12 13.34 35.40
N ALA A 34 -14.61 12.11 35.48
CA ALA A 34 -15.37 10.91 35.24
C ALA A 34 -14.76 9.69 35.96
N ASN A 35 -15.58 8.70 36.29
CA ASN A 35 -15.09 7.44 36.87
C ASN A 35 -14.30 6.60 35.84
N ARG A 36 -14.59 6.78 34.56
CA ARG A 36 -13.99 6.04 33.45
C ARG A 36 -13.69 6.96 32.28
N VAL A 37 -12.62 6.65 31.56
CA VAL A 37 -12.20 7.39 30.34
C VAL A 37 -12.03 6.39 29.21
N ILE A 38 -12.58 6.74 28.05
CA ILE A 38 -12.35 6.02 26.80
C ILE A 38 -11.58 6.95 25.86
N ILE A 39 -10.39 6.52 25.42
CA ILE A 39 -9.59 7.26 24.44
C ILE A 39 -9.85 6.70 23.05
N SER A 40 -10.57 7.44 22.23
CA SER A 40 -10.97 7.06 20.87
C SER A 40 -10.65 8.14 19.83
N GLY A 41 -9.58 8.93 20.05
CA GLY A 41 -9.20 10.05 19.19
C GLY A 41 -8.48 9.66 17.89
N GLY A 42 -8.38 8.36 17.58
CA GLY A 42 -7.77 7.87 16.33
C GLY A 42 -6.25 7.93 16.30
N GLY A 43 -5.69 7.72 15.10
CA GLY A 43 -4.25 7.69 14.85
C GLY A 43 -3.73 8.97 14.17
N CYS A 44 -2.92 8.77 13.09
CA CYS A 44 -2.33 9.87 12.30
C CYS A 44 -2.77 9.88 10.83
N ALA A 45 -3.56 8.90 10.37
CA ALA A 45 -4.02 8.87 9.00
C ALA A 45 -5.07 9.95 8.75
N GLN A 46 -5.02 10.59 7.57
CA GLN A 46 -5.92 11.69 7.18
C GLN A 46 -5.92 12.86 8.19
N PRO A 47 -4.78 13.50 8.46
CA PRO A 47 -4.65 14.54 9.50
C PRO A 47 -5.60 15.72 9.30
N LYS A 48 -6.02 15.99 8.07
CA LYS A 48 -7.03 17.02 7.74
C LYS A 48 -8.42 16.73 8.35
N LEU A 49 -8.68 15.48 8.74
CA LEU A 49 -9.91 15.08 9.42
C LEU A 49 -9.78 15.09 10.96
N GLY A 50 -8.64 15.58 11.49
CA GLY A 50 -8.40 15.74 12.92
C GLY A 50 -7.56 14.62 13.57
N SER A 51 -7.08 13.66 12.81
CA SER A 51 -6.22 12.57 13.31
C SER A 51 -4.75 13.01 13.39
N ASP A 52 -4.33 13.58 14.49
CA ASP A 52 -3.00 14.19 14.71
C ASP A 52 -2.10 13.39 15.67
N GLY A 53 -2.54 12.21 16.11
CA GLY A 53 -1.85 11.37 17.08
C GLY A 53 -1.94 11.84 18.53
N SER A 54 -2.75 12.85 18.84
CA SER A 54 -2.92 13.39 20.20
C SER A 54 -3.42 12.34 21.19
N ALA A 55 -4.33 11.46 20.75
CA ALA A 55 -4.83 10.35 21.55
C ALA A 55 -3.69 9.42 22.04
N LEU A 56 -2.73 9.10 21.18
CA LEU A 56 -1.58 8.29 21.58
C LEU A 56 -0.67 9.04 22.57
N ARG A 57 -0.51 10.35 22.41
CA ARG A 57 0.27 11.16 23.36
C ARG A 57 -0.35 11.13 24.77
N LEU A 58 -1.68 11.14 24.88
CA LEU A 58 -2.34 10.97 26.19
C LEU A 58 -1.99 9.63 26.85
N LEU A 59 -1.99 8.54 26.08
CA LEU A 59 -1.64 7.21 26.59
C LEU A 59 -0.16 7.11 26.96
N THR A 60 0.73 7.63 26.14
CA THR A 60 2.18 7.60 26.41
C THR A 60 2.57 8.44 27.63
N ASN A 61 1.90 9.57 27.85
CA ASN A 61 2.08 10.40 29.05
C ASN A 61 1.64 9.69 30.33
N LEU A 62 0.74 8.73 30.24
CA LEU A 62 0.34 7.85 31.34
C LEU A 62 1.27 6.62 31.50
N GLY A 63 2.35 6.55 30.72
CA GLY A 63 3.32 5.45 30.74
C GLY A 63 2.88 4.20 29.99
N CYS A 64 1.89 4.29 29.10
CA CYS A 64 1.52 3.18 28.22
C CYS A 64 2.58 3.02 27.11
N PRO A 65 3.19 1.83 26.94
CA PRO A 65 4.10 1.56 25.85
C PRO A 65 3.40 1.74 24.50
N ALA A 66 4.14 2.28 23.53
CA ALA A 66 3.61 2.51 22.18
C ALA A 66 4.67 2.31 21.12
N THR A 67 4.23 1.95 19.91
CA THR A 67 5.04 1.99 18.69
C THR A 67 4.70 3.25 17.91
N THR A 68 5.70 3.85 17.28
CA THR A 68 5.52 5.02 16.42
C THR A 68 4.54 4.70 15.31
N PHE A 69 3.63 5.62 15.02
CA PHE A 69 2.75 5.50 13.88
C PHE A 69 3.52 5.53 12.56
N ALA A 70 3.12 4.66 11.65
CA ALA A 70 3.55 4.67 10.25
C ALA A 70 2.33 4.63 9.32
N PRO A 71 2.40 5.29 8.14
CA PRO A 71 1.31 5.23 7.18
C PRO A 71 1.13 3.81 6.66
N ALA A 72 -0.13 3.36 6.57
CA ALA A 72 -0.52 2.07 6.02
C ALA A 72 -1.75 2.23 5.11
N LEU A 73 -2.00 1.25 4.25
CA LEU A 73 -2.97 1.35 3.17
C LEU A 73 -2.78 2.67 2.39
N THR A 74 -1.57 2.86 1.88
CA THR A 74 -1.16 4.04 1.11
C THR A 74 -0.42 3.62 -0.17
N GLN A 75 -0.13 4.57 -1.04
CA GLN A 75 0.55 4.33 -2.30
C GLN A 75 2.05 4.05 -2.08
N ILE A 76 2.64 3.23 -2.94
CA ILE A 76 4.09 2.94 -2.95
C ILE A 76 4.78 3.85 -3.95
N ILE A 77 5.83 4.53 -3.50
CA ILE A 77 6.72 5.34 -4.33
C ILE A 77 7.81 4.40 -4.86
N THR A 78 7.95 4.35 -6.18
CA THR A 78 8.98 3.54 -6.84
C THR A 78 9.90 4.40 -7.69
N ASP A 79 11.00 3.82 -8.16
CA ASP A 79 11.71 4.42 -9.29
C ASP A 79 10.77 4.46 -10.50
N SER A 80 10.48 5.67 -10.99
CA SER A 80 9.49 5.87 -12.05
C SER A 80 10.05 5.68 -13.46
N THR A 81 11.35 5.44 -13.61
CA THR A 81 12.01 5.34 -14.93
C THR A 81 11.41 4.23 -15.78
N SER A 82 11.18 3.05 -15.17
CA SER A 82 10.66 1.88 -15.89
C SER A 82 9.16 1.99 -16.22
N ILE A 83 8.41 2.78 -15.46
CA ILE A 83 6.95 2.96 -15.61
C ILE A 83 6.57 4.29 -16.29
N LYS A 84 7.55 5.02 -16.80
CA LYS A 84 7.33 6.31 -17.49
C LYS A 84 6.31 6.17 -18.63
N GLY A 85 5.31 7.06 -18.62
CA GLY A 85 4.22 7.08 -19.61
C GLY A 85 3.06 6.13 -19.30
N LEU A 86 3.05 5.43 -18.15
CA LEU A 86 1.98 4.54 -17.74
C LEU A 86 0.97 5.19 -16.77
N SER A 87 1.20 6.42 -16.34
CA SER A 87 0.31 7.12 -15.42
C SER A 87 -1.16 7.05 -15.87
N GLY A 88 -2.05 6.68 -14.94
CA GLY A 88 -3.48 6.48 -15.17
C GLY A 88 -3.89 5.09 -15.69
N ILE A 89 -2.95 4.23 -16.07
CA ILE A 89 -3.27 2.86 -16.50
C ILE A 89 -3.58 1.99 -15.29
N ARG A 90 -4.71 1.29 -15.36
CA ARG A 90 -5.17 0.29 -14.40
C ARG A 90 -5.07 -1.09 -15.01
N VAL A 91 -4.56 -2.05 -14.25
CA VAL A 91 -4.43 -3.45 -14.68
C VAL A 91 -4.66 -4.40 -13.51
N LYS A 92 -5.16 -5.59 -13.78
CA LYS A 92 -5.10 -6.69 -12.82
C LYS A 92 -3.67 -7.18 -12.72
N ALA A 93 -3.17 -7.33 -11.52
CA ALA A 93 -1.81 -7.77 -11.24
C ALA A 93 -1.72 -8.53 -9.92
N GLN A 94 -0.71 -9.36 -9.81
CA GLN A 94 -0.22 -9.84 -8.53
C GLN A 94 0.99 -8.98 -8.17
N VAL A 95 1.04 -8.47 -6.94
CA VAL A 95 2.15 -7.64 -6.45
C VAL A 95 2.74 -8.26 -5.21
N ALA A 96 4.07 -8.23 -5.09
CA ALA A 96 4.76 -8.72 -3.91
C ALA A 96 5.88 -7.78 -3.49
N VAL A 97 5.99 -7.49 -2.20
CA VAL A 97 7.16 -6.80 -1.65
C VAL A 97 8.24 -7.83 -1.33
N ILE A 98 9.42 -7.62 -1.92
CA ILE A 98 10.56 -8.53 -1.79
C ILE A 98 11.70 -7.80 -1.07
N ASP A 99 12.26 -8.47 -0.06
CA ASP A 99 13.49 -8.10 0.61
C ASP A 99 14.55 -9.17 0.30
N ARG A 100 15.54 -8.81 -0.52
CA ARG A 100 16.55 -9.76 -1.04
C ARG A 100 15.89 -10.94 -1.78
N LYS A 101 15.78 -12.11 -1.13
CA LYS A 101 15.16 -13.32 -1.70
C LYS A 101 13.84 -13.69 -1.03
N SER A 102 13.41 -12.95 -0.03
CA SER A 102 12.22 -13.26 0.76
C SER A 102 11.04 -12.43 0.30
N VAL A 103 9.91 -13.07 0.05
CA VAL A 103 8.61 -12.43 -0.15
C VAL A 103 8.06 -12.06 1.22
N LEU A 104 7.86 -10.77 1.49
CA LEU A 104 7.34 -10.27 2.76
C LEU A 104 5.82 -10.18 2.80
N ASN A 105 5.22 -9.89 1.66
CA ASN A 105 3.78 -9.86 1.45
C ASN A 105 3.48 -9.99 -0.03
N GLU A 106 2.36 -10.61 -0.38
CA GLU A 106 1.89 -10.77 -1.75
C GLU A 106 0.37 -10.59 -1.79
N GLU A 107 -0.12 -9.86 -2.78
CA GLU A 107 -1.53 -9.53 -2.95
C GLU A 107 -1.92 -9.55 -4.43
N ASP A 108 -3.13 -10.01 -4.72
CA ASP A 108 -3.73 -9.97 -6.03
C ASP A 108 -4.79 -8.86 -6.12
N GLY A 109 -4.85 -8.14 -7.23
CA GLY A 109 -5.88 -7.12 -7.40
C GLY A 109 -5.60 -6.13 -8.52
N GLU A 110 -6.28 -4.97 -8.45
CA GLU A 110 -6.05 -3.87 -9.38
C GLU A 110 -4.84 -3.04 -8.96
N LEU A 111 -3.88 -2.90 -9.87
CA LEU A 111 -2.76 -1.98 -9.79
C LEU A 111 -3.03 -0.75 -10.66
N LEU A 112 -2.75 0.43 -10.14
CA LEU A 112 -2.78 1.70 -10.86
C LEU A 112 -1.36 2.25 -10.95
N PHE A 113 -0.88 2.47 -12.17
CA PHE A 113 0.37 3.20 -12.41
C PHE A 113 0.14 4.71 -12.22
N ALA A 114 1.09 5.38 -11.59
CA ALA A 114 1.12 6.81 -11.36
C ALA A 114 2.52 7.37 -11.59
N ASP A 115 2.67 8.70 -11.72
CA ASP A 115 3.97 9.32 -12.00
C ASP A 115 5.00 9.13 -10.87
N TYR A 116 4.53 8.93 -9.65
CA TYR A 116 5.37 8.69 -8.46
C TYR A 116 5.67 7.21 -8.21
N GLY A 117 5.00 6.28 -8.91
CA GLY A 117 5.07 4.86 -8.62
C GLY A 117 3.75 4.16 -8.88
N VAL A 118 3.23 3.43 -7.89
CA VAL A 118 2.04 2.60 -8.04
C VAL A 118 1.05 2.75 -6.89
N SER A 119 -0.22 2.49 -7.19
CA SER A 119 -1.37 2.50 -6.28
C SER A 119 -2.30 1.33 -6.61
N GLY A 120 -3.50 1.34 -6.06
CA GLY A 120 -4.49 0.26 -6.18
C GLY A 120 -4.54 -0.60 -4.92
N VAL A 121 -5.63 -1.33 -4.73
CA VAL A 121 -5.92 -2.01 -3.46
C VAL A 121 -4.80 -2.99 -3.08
N CYS A 122 -4.37 -3.86 -3.99
CA CYS A 122 -3.31 -4.84 -3.75
C CYS A 122 -1.97 -4.16 -3.39
N VAL A 123 -1.63 -3.04 -4.04
CA VAL A 123 -0.42 -2.27 -3.74
C VAL A 123 -0.51 -1.64 -2.35
N MET A 124 -1.65 -1.06 -2.01
CA MET A 124 -1.84 -0.38 -0.72
C MET A 124 -1.81 -1.37 0.45
N GLN A 125 -2.29 -2.59 0.28
CA GLN A 125 -2.18 -3.68 1.27
C GLN A 125 -0.72 -4.07 1.52
N CYS A 126 0.14 -3.99 0.50
CA CYS A 126 1.58 -4.24 0.62
C CYS A 126 2.37 -3.08 1.27
N ALA A 127 1.80 -1.87 1.37
CA ALA A 127 2.52 -0.65 1.72
C ALA A 127 3.27 -0.70 3.06
N ARG A 128 2.73 -1.39 4.08
CA ARG A 128 3.38 -1.54 5.39
C ARG A 128 4.74 -2.25 5.32
N TYR A 129 4.96 -3.03 4.27
CA TYR A 129 6.22 -3.74 4.03
C TYR A 129 7.15 -2.99 3.07
N ALA A 130 6.64 -1.96 2.39
CA ALA A 130 7.38 -1.19 1.39
C ALA A 130 8.33 -0.19 2.07
N LYS A 131 9.63 -0.52 2.06
CA LYS A 131 10.71 0.33 2.56
C LYS A 131 11.72 0.58 1.45
N ASP A 132 12.45 1.70 1.53
CA ASP A 132 13.55 1.97 0.61
C ASP A 132 14.57 0.83 0.61
N GLY A 133 15.10 0.52 -0.56
CA GLY A 133 16.00 -0.62 -0.80
C GLY A 133 15.31 -1.97 -1.05
N ARG A 134 13.99 -2.08 -0.87
CA ARG A 134 13.20 -3.25 -1.25
C ARG A 134 12.71 -3.14 -2.69
N MET A 135 12.21 -4.26 -3.21
CA MET A 135 11.64 -4.34 -4.56
C MET A 135 10.15 -4.64 -4.48
N LEU A 136 9.37 -4.00 -5.33
CA LEU A 136 8.02 -4.42 -5.64
C LEU A 136 8.07 -5.26 -6.92
N ARG A 137 7.76 -6.55 -6.82
CA ARG A 137 7.54 -7.44 -7.96
C ARG A 137 6.11 -7.29 -8.42
N VAL A 138 5.92 -7.10 -9.72
CA VAL A 138 4.61 -7.02 -10.37
C VAL A 138 4.52 -8.14 -11.40
N SER A 139 3.56 -9.06 -11.24
CA SER A 139 3.19 -10.04 -12.26
C SER A 139 1.88 -9.63 -12.93
N LEU A 140 1.90 -9.56 -14.25
CA LEU A 140 0.76 -9.18 -15.10
C LEU A 140 0.15 -10.39 -15.82
N VAL A 141 0.78 -11.54 -15.76
CA VAL A 141 0.45 -12.74 -16.53
C VAL A 141 -0.99 -13.17 -16.30
N LYS A 142 -1.40 -13.33 -15.04
CA LYS A 142 -2.80 -13.66 -14.70
C LYS A 142 -3.78 -12.57 -15.13
N GLY A 143 -3.38 -11.31 -15.00
CA GLY A 143 -4.18 -10.17 -15.44
C GLY A 143 -4.41 -10.10 -16.95
N MET A 144 -3.51 -10.68 -17.73
CA MET A 144 -3.63 -10.86 -19.18
C MET A 144 -4.44 -12.11 -19.57
N GLY A 145 -4.89 -12.92 -18.61
CA GLY A 145 -5.74 -14.10 -18.85
C GLY A 145 -5.00 -15.42 -18.94
N PHE A 146 -3.74 -15.51 -18.51
CA PHE A 146 -2.94 -16.75 -18.53
C PHE A 146 -2.82 -17.35 -17.13
N ALA A 147 -2.80 -18.68 -17.06
CA ALA A 147 -2.65 -19.37 -15.79
C ALA A 147 -1.23 -19.19 -15.21
N ASP A 148 -0.22 -19.17 -16.06
CA ASP A 148 1.19 -19.05 -15.69
C ASP A 148 2.05 -18.43 -16.80
N ALA A 149 3.31 -18.14 -16.48
CA ALA A 149 4.29 -17.59 -17.41
C ALA A 149 4.58 -18.53 -18.60
N GLY A 150 4.45 -19.84 -18.42
CA GLY A 150 4.63 -20.82 -19.49
C GLY A 150 3.53 -20.75 -20.53
N GLU A 151 2.28 -20.55 -20.10
CA GLU A 151 1.15 -20.37 -21.00
C GLU A 151 1.29 -19.04 -21.78
N PHE A 152 1.63 -17.95 -21.11
CA PHE A 152 1.91 -16.69 -21.78
C PHE A 152 3.03 -16.81 -22.82
N ARG A 153 4.12 -17.52 -22.50
CA ARG A 153 5.20 -17.79 -23.45
C ARG A 153 4.75 -18.62 -24.66
N ARG A 154 3.91 -19.63 -24.46
CA ARG A 154 3.31 -20.42 -25.57
C ARG A 154 2.50 -19.53 -26.49
N GLU A 155 1.69 -18.63 -25.93
CA GLU A 155 0.92 -17.66 -26.72
C GLU A 155 1.83 -16.76 -27.56
N LEU A 156 2.93 -16.25 -27.02
CA LEU A 156 3.89 -15.46 -27.78
C LEU A 156 4.44 -16.23 -28.99
N HIS A 157 4.81 -17.51 -28.81
CA HIS A 157 5.28 -18.35 -29.90
C HIS A 157 4.20 -18.66 -30.94
N GLN A 158 2.94 -18.79 -30.53
CA GLN A 158 1.81 -18.98 -31.42
C GLN A 158 1.54 -17.71 -32.23
N ARG A 159 1.57 -16.53 -31.59
CA ARG A 159 1.44 -15.23 -32.29
C ARG A 159 2.57 -14.98 -33.27
N ARG A 160 3.81 -15.34 -32.92
CA ARG A 160 4.94 -15.29 -33.86
C ARG A 160 4.64 -16.00 -35.17
N LYS A 161 4.00 -17.18 -35.11
CA LYS A 161 3.62 -17.97 -36.30
C LYS A 161 2.44 -17.35 -37.03
N ASN A 162 1.36 -17.08 -36.32
CA ASN A 162 0.09 -16.67 -36.88
C ASN A 162 0.07 -15.21 -37.36
N TRP A 163 0.91 -14.36 -36.73
CA TRP A 163 1.02 -12.93 -37.02
C TRP A 163 2.38 -12.54 -37.61
N ALA A 164 3.04 -13.47 -38.29
CA ALA A 164 4.42 -13.28 -38.74
C ALA A 164 4.65 -11.97 -39.50
N GLN A 165 3.67 -11.52 -40.31
CA GLN A 165 3.74 -10.30 -41.11
C GLN A 165 3.16 -9.05 -40.39
N ARG A 166 2.67 -9.17 -39.17
CA ARG A 166 2.19 -8.02 -38.40
C ARG A 166 3.34 -7.27 -37.77
N PRO A 167 3.18 -5.94 -37.54
CA PRO A 167 4.16 -5.17 -36.79
C PRO A 167 4.42 -5.78 -35.40
N MET A 168 5.68 -5.85 -35.00
CA MET A 168 6.07 -6.41 -33.70
C MET A 168 5.46 -5.64 -32.52
N ALA A 169 5.20 -4.35 -32.68
CA ALA A 169 4.52 -3.51 -31.68
C ALA A 169 3.11 -4.04 -31.33
N GLU A 170 2.48 -4.83 -32.22
CA GLU A 170 1.17 -5.42 -32.02
C GLU A 170 1.21 -6.77 -31.27
N MET A 171 2.39 -7.30 -30.92
CA MET A 171 2.55 -8.63 -30.33
C MET A 171 1.64 -8.86 -29.10
N LEU A 172 1.35 -7.83 -28.32
CA LEU A 172 0.50 -7.91 -27.12
C LEU A 172 -0.90 -7.33 -27.32
N THR A 173 -1.33 -7.09 -28.55
CA THR A 173 -2.69 -6.60 -28.87
C THR A 173 -3.74 -7.56 -28.30
N GLY A 174 -4.76 -7.02 -27.63
CA GLY A 174 -5.81 -7.78 -26.95
C GLY A 174 -5.43 -8.34 -25.56
N LEU A 175 -4.16 -8.29 -25.16
CA LEU A 175 -3.70 -8.72 -23.84
C LEU A 175 -3.54 -7.54 -22.88
N CYS A 176 -3.07 -6.40 -23.40
CA CYS A 176 -2.95 -5.17 -22.61
C CYS A 176 -3.04 -3.93 -23.51
N VAL A 177 -3.18 -2.77 -22.88
CA VAL A 177 -3.23 -1.49 -23.60
C VAL A 177 -1.91 -1.17 -24.29
N PRO A 178 -1.88 -0.47 -25.45
CA PRO A 178 -0.66 -0.25 -26.23
C PRO A 178 0.50 0.38 -25.47
N ARG A 179 0.22 1.36 -24.57
CA ARG A 179 1.26 1.98 -23.74
C ARG A 179 1.95 0.98 -22.80
N LEU A 180 1.19 0.05 -22.22
CA LEU A 180 1.75 -0.99 -21.37
C LEU A 180 2.53 -2.03 -22.18
N SER A 181 2.02 -2.42 -23.36
CA SER A 181 2.74 -3.27 -24.31
C SER A 181 4.12 -2.70 -24.65
N ALA A 182 4.18 -1.43 -25.03
CA ALA A 182 5.45 -0.75 -25.36
C ALA A 182 6.40 -0.69 -24.16
N ALA A 183 5.88 -0.47 -22.94
CA ALA A 183 6.69 -0.45 -21.73
C ALA A 183 7.27 -1.84 -21.41
N LEU A 184 6.46 -2.91 -21.49
CA LEU A 184 6.91 -4.27 -21.28
C LEU A 184 8.00 -4.68 -22.29
N MET A 185 7.81 -4.38 -23.58
CA MET A 185 8.80 -4.65 -24.61
C MET A 185 10.10 -3.89 -24.34
N ARG A 186 10.03 -2.61 -23.96
CA ARG A 186 11.20 -1.82 -23.59
C ARG A 186 11.94 -2.39 -22.37
N GLN A 187 11.21 -2.82 -21.35
CA GLN A 187 11.80 -3.45 -20.17
C GLN A 187 12.40 -4.83 -20.45
N ALA A 188 11.86 -5.54 -21.44
CA ALA A 188 12.42 -6.79 -21.95
C ALA A 188 13.59 -6.59 -22.94
N ASP A 189 14.06 -5.35 -23.10
CA ASP A 189 15.09 -4.97 -24.07
C ASP A 189 14.75 -5.37 -25.52
N TRP A 190 13.49 -5.25 -25.90
CA TRP A 190 13.09 -5.39 -27.28
C TRP A 190 13.30 -4.08 -28.01
N ARG A 191 14.21 -4.09 -29.00
CA ARG A 191 14.44 -2.97 -29.90
C ARG A 191 13.46 -3.02 -31.08
N VAL A 192 12.22 -2.59 -30.83
CA VAL A 192 11.16 -2.59 -31.83
C VAL A 192 11.27 -1.32 -32.67
N THR A 193 11.33 -1.48 -34.00
CA THR A 193 11.27 -0.42 -35.01
C THR A 193 9.97 -0.54 -35.82
N GLU A 194 9.65 0.45 -36.63
CA GLU A 194 8.47 0.41 -37.52
C GLU A 194 8.51 -0.77 -38.50
N SER A 195 9.71 -1.21 -38.90
CA SER A 195 9.92 -2.35 -39.80
C SER A 195 9.98 -3.71 -39.08
N SER A 196 9.97 -3.75 -37.76
CA SER A 196 10.06 -5.00 -37.00
C SER A 196 8.75 -5.78 -37.13
N LEU A 197 8.81 -7.07 -37.49
CA LEU A 197 7.68 -7.96 -37.66
C LEU A 197 7.62 -9.04 -36.58
N CYS A 198 6.42 -9.48 -36.19
CA CYS A 198 6.20 -10.52 -35.19
C CYS A 198 6.97 -11.82 -35.50
N GLY A 199 7.08 -12.19 -36.77
CA GLY A 199 7.84 -13.38 -37.21
C GLY A 199 9.33 -13.33 -36.87
N GLN A 200 9.91 -12.15 -36.65
CA GLN A 200 11.31 -11.94 -36.30
C GLN A 200 11.59 -12.14 -34.80
N MET A 201 10.56 -12.34 -33.97
CA MET A 201 10.75 -12.61 -32.54
C MET A 201 11.62 -13.85 -32.33
N THR A 202 12.70 -13.73 -31.60
CA THR A 202 13.56 -14.86 -31.20
C THR A 202 13.02 -15.55 -29.95
N ALA A 203 13.51 -16.75 -29.66
CA ALA A 203 13.17 -17.47 -28.42
C ALA A 203 13.65 -16.69 -27.18
N ASP A 204 14.81 -16.05 -27.25
CA ASP A 204 15.35 -15.21 -26.17
C ASP A 204 14.48 -13.97 -25.94
N MET A 205 13.99 -13.32 -26.99
CA MET A 205 13.05 -12.21 -26.86
C MET A 205 11.77 -12.64 -26.14
N ALA A 206 11.20 -13.79 -26.52
CA ALA A 206 10.01 -14.34 -25.87
C ALA A 206 10.26 -14.62 -24.38
N GLU A 207 11.41 -15.21 -24.05
CA GLU A 207 11.79 -15.51 -22.66
C GLU A 207 11.95 -14.24 -21.84
N ARG A 208 12.63 -13.23 -22.33
CA ARG A 208 12.79 -11.93 -21.63
C ARG A 208 11.46 -11.23 -21.41
N LEU A 209 10.59 -11.20 -22.41
CA LEU A 209 9.26 -10.58 -22.27
C LEU A 209 8.40 -11.35 -21.28
N THR A 210 8.44 -12.68 -21.31
CA THR A 210 7.74 -13.54 -20.34
C THR A 210 8.21 -13.24 -18.93
N LYS A 211 9.52 -13.22 -18.70
CA LYS A 211 10.11 -12.91 -17.40
C LYS A 211 9.73 -11.50 -16.91
N THR A 212 9.74 -10.53 -17.82
CA THR A 212 9.33 -9.16 -17.49
C THR A 212 7.85 -9.09 -17.12
N ALA A 213 6.98 -9.75 -17.87
CA ALA A 213 5.54 -9.75 -17.60
C ALA A 213 5.19 -10.49 -16.30
N ASP A 214 5.94 -11.51 -15.92
CA ASP A 214 5.72 -12.31 -14.71
C ASP A 214 6.41 -11.76 -13.47
N ALA A 215 7.52 -11.04 -13.64
CA ALA A 215 8.33 -10.54 -12.52
C ALA A 215 8.95 -9.17 -12.82
N TRP A 216 8.11 -8.18 -13.15
CA TRP A 216 8.58 -6.81 -13.31
C TRP A 216 8.97 -6.22 -11.96
N LEU A 217 10.24 -5.92 -11.77
CA LEU A 217 10.80 -5.42 -10.52
C LEU A 217 10.86 -3.89 -10.54
N LEU A 218 10.19 -3.28 -9.57
CA LEU A 218 10.18 -1.84 -9.35
C LEU A 218 10.93 -1.53 -8.03
N PRO A 219 12.07 -0.80 -8.08
CA PRO A 219 12.76 -0.39 -6.86
C PRO A 219 11.86 0.52 -6.00
N ILE A 220 11.61 0.12 -4.75
CA ILE A 220 10.84 0.90 -3.80
C ILE A 220 11.71 2.03 -3.26
N ARG A 221 11.15 3.26 -3.21
CA ARG A 221 11.75 4.46 -2.61
C ARG A 221 11.05 4.89 -1.32
N GLY A 222 9.93 4.26 -1.00
CA GLY A 222 9.13 4.55 0.18
C GLY A 222 7.63 4.45 -0.09
N VAL A 223 6.85 5.09 0.77
CA VAL A 223 5.40 5.17 0.66
C VAL A 223 4.92 6.61 0.79
N LYS A 224 3.72 6.91 0.32
CA LYS A 224 3.07 8.21 0.59
C LYS A 224 2.79 8.36 2.09
N GLY A 225 2.84 9.60 2.58
CA GLY A 225 2.63 9.93 3.98
C GLY A 225 1.19 9.79 4.47
N PHE A 226 0.98 10.19 5.71
CA PHE A 226 -0.32 10.09 6.41
C PHE A 226 -1.47 10.82 5.69
N GLU A 227 -1.19 11.86 4.93
CA GLU A 227 -2.19 12.59 4.13
C GLU A 227 -2.86 11.72 3.06
N SER A 228 -2.15 10.70 2.59
CA SER A 228 -2.60 9.75 1.58
C SER A 228 -2.96 8.39 2.16
N ALA A 229 -2.59 8.11 3.41
CA ALA A 229 -2.84 6.85 4.07
C ALA A 229 -4.30 6.72 4.52
N GLN A 230 -4.89 5.55 4.32
CA GLN A 230 -6.25 5.28 4.82
C GLN A 230 -6.24 4.92 6.31
N VAL A 231 -5.16 4.29 6.79
CA VAL A 231 -4.97 3.92 8.19
C VAL A 231 -3.53 4.18 8.63
N ALA A 232 -3.32 4.22 9.93
CA ALA A 232 -1.99 4.19 10.55
C ALA A 232 -1.72 2.81 11.14
N SER A 233 -0.50 2.30 10.98
CA SER A 233 0.01 1.17 11.73
C SER A 233 0.83 1.65 12.94
N GLY A 234 0.88 0.86 14.02
CA GLY A 234 1.47 1.29 15.28
C GLY A 234 0.40 1.76 16.27
N GLY A 235 0.82 2.46 17.32
CA GLY A 235 -0.05 2.91 18.40
C GLY A 235 0.27 2.27 19.74
N ALA A 236 -0.66 2.34 20.69
CA ALA A 236 -0.50 1.77 22.02
C ALA A 236 -0.31 0.25 21.96
N SER A 237 0.51 -0.28 22.87
CA SER A 237 0.74 -1.72 22.97
C SER A 237 -0.54 -2.44 23.37
N VAL A 238 -1.00 -3.36 22.52
CA VAL A 238 -2.20 -4.18 22.80
C VAL A 238 -2.02 -5.07 24.04
N ALA A 239 -0.78 -5.39 24.43
CA ALA A 239 -0.49 -6.16 25.64
C ALA A 239 -0.91 -5.45 26.94
N ASP A 240 -0.99 -4.11 26.92
CA ASP A 240 -1.41 -3.31 28.06
C ASP A 240 -2.92 -3.28 28.26
N PHE A 241 -3.70 -3.80 27.31
CA PHE A 241 -5.16 -3.78 27.37
C PHE A 241 -5.73 -5.19 27.42
N ASP A 242 -6.82 -5.32 28.12
CA ASP A 242 -7.60 -6.57 28.16
C ASP A 242 -8.44 -6.70 26.87
N PRO A 243 -8.30 -7.79 26.09
CA PRO A 243 -8.98 -7.91 24.80
C PRO A 243 -10.50 -8.06 24.90
N ALA A 244 -11.02 -8.45 26.05
CA ALA A 244 -12.46 -8.61 26.24
C ALA A 244 -13.15 -7.31 26.67
N THR A 245 -12.43 -6.48 27.43
CA THR A 245 -13.01 -5.25 28.01
C THR A 245 -12.43 -3.98 27.42
N LEU A 246 -11.28 -4.05 26.75
CA LEU A 246 -10.46 -2.93 26.28
C LEU A 246 -9.94 -2.03 27.41
N GLN A 247 -10.04 -2.49 28.67
CA GLN A 247 -9.51 -1.76 29.80
C GLN A 247 -7.99 -1.93 29.91
N ASN A 248 -7.31 -0.85 30.23
CA ASN A 248 -5.88 -0.91 30.52
C ASN A 248 -5.64 -1.73 31.80
N ARG A 249 -4.71 -2.70 31.72
CA ARG A 249 -4.42 -3.65 32.80
C ARG A 249 -3.81 -3.01 34.05
N ARG A 250 -3.09 -1.88 33.88
CA ARG A 250 -2.38 -1.17 34.97
C ARG A 250 -3.13 0.07 35.45
N LEU A 251 -4.02 0.60 34.64
CA LEU A 251 -4.75 1.85 34.88
C LEU A 251 -6.27 1.59 34.87
N PRO A 252 -6.84 1.11 35.96
CA PRO A 252 -8.26 0.82 36.06
C PRO A 252 -9.14 2.03 35.69
N GLY A 253 -10.20 1.79 34.91
CA GLY A 253 -11.09 2.82 34.40
C GLY A 253 -10.59 3.55 33.15
N LEU A 254 -9.41 3.21 32.61
CA LEU A 254 -8.90 3.69 31.33
C LEU A 254 -9.15 2.64 30.25
N TYR A 255 -9.73 3.06 29.12
CA TYR A 255 -10.04 2.24 27.95
C TYR A 255 -9.50 2.90 26.69
N ALA A 256 -9.07 2.09 25.67
CA ALA A 256 -8.64 2.56 24.36
C ALA A 256 -8.85 1.50 23.27
#